data_d1b89b43ff598d48101da902a1ab6ade
#
_entry.id   d1b89b43ff598d48101da902a1ab6ade
#
_cell.length_a   1.000
_cell.length_b   1.000
_cell.length_c   1.000
_cell.angle_alpha   90.00
_cell.angle_beta   90.00
_cell.angle_gamma   90.00
#
_symmetry.space_group_name_H-M   'P 1'
#
loop_
_entity.id
_entity.type
_entity.pdbx_description
1 polymer ?
#
loop_
_entity_poly.entity_id
_entity_poly.type
_entity_poly.pdbx_seq_one_letter_code
_entity_poly.pdbx_strand_id
1 'polypeptide(L)'
;MILRRWRGAVRANEAEAYLVHQDETGIADYRNTPGNRGVIVMHRPVGELVEVVTLSLWDDMDAVKAFAGDDPEVARFYPGDDGLLAERDGHADHWTVHSSDF
;
A
#
# COMPACT_ATOMS: atom_id res chain seq x y z
N MET A 1 8.79 -12.47 -9.38
CA MET A 1 8.32 -11.13 -8.95
C MET A 1 6.94 -11.25 -8.31
N ILE A 2 6.74 -10.55 -7.21
CA ILE A 2 5.48 -10.56 -6.46
C ILE A 2 4.85 -9.17 -6.55
N LEU A 3 3.53 -9.13 -6.77
CA LEU A 3 2.74 -7.91 -6.61
C LEU A 3 1.96 -8.00 -5.31
N ARG A 4 2.07 -6.97 -4.48
CA ARG A 4 1.31 -6.81 -3.24
C ARG A 4 0.28 -5.70 -3.41
N ARG A 5 -0.96 -5.96 -2.99
CA ARG A 5 -2.07 -5.01 -3.05
C ARG A 5 -2.64 -4.76 -1.66
N TRP A 6 -2.84 -3.49 -1.35
CA TRP A 6 -3.58 -3.06 -0.16
C TRP A 6 -4.61 -1.98 -0.54
N ARG A 7 -5.71 -1.94 0.18
CA ARG A 7 -6.77 -0.96 -0.05
C ARG A 7 -7.19 -0.29 1.26
N GLY A 8 -7.43 1.02 1.19
CA GLY A 8 -8.10 1.79 2.21
C GLY A 8 -9.05 2.80 1.57
N ALA A 9 -9.78 3.52 2.39
CA ALA A 9 -10.63 4.62 1.94
C ALA A 9 -10.62 5.74 2.98
N VAL A 10 -10.68 6.96 2.48
CA VAL A 10 -10.64 8.18 3.30
C VAL A 10 -11.83 9.07 2.94
N ARG A 11 -12.20 9.96 3.85
CA ARG A 11 -13.18 10.99 3.53
C ARG A 11 -12.61 11.91 2.46
N ALA A 12 -13.48 12.37 1.55
CA ALA A 12 -13.03 13.15 0.38
C ALA A 12 -12.22 14.39 0.78
N ASN A 13 -12.62 15.07 1.87
CA ASN A 13 -11.92 16.26 2.35
C ASN A 13 -10.58 15.97 3.04
N GLU A 14 -10.24 14.70 3.25
CA GLU A 14 -8.97 14.27 3.85
C GLU A 14 -8.06 13.52 2.86
N ALA A 15 -8.51 13.37 1.61
CA ALA A 15 -7.77 12.57 0.63
C ALA A 15 -6.37 13.13 0.37
N GLU A 16 -6.24 14.44 0.18
CA GLU A 16 -4.95 15.07 -0.06
C GLU A 16 -4.00 14.88 1.14
N ALA A 17 -4.49 15.11 2.34
CA ALA A 17 -3.70 14.92 3.56
C ALA A 17 -3.25 13.48 3.73
N TYR A 18 -4.11 12.52 3.41
CA TYR A 18 -3.75 11.11 3.48
C TYR A 18 -2.68 10.74 2.46
N LEU A 19 -2.79 11.21 1.23
CA LEU A 19 -1.79 10.92 0.19
C LEU A 19 -0.41 11.47 0.57
N VAL A 20 -0.35 12.66 1.14
CA VAL A 20 0.91 13.22 1.67
C VAL A 20 1.44 12.37 2.82
N HIS A 21 0.58 12.00 3.75
CA HIS A 21 0.96 11.12 4.86
C HIS A 21 1.50 9.77 4.38
N GLN A 22 0.84 9.18 3.38
CA GLN A 22 1.28 7.91 2.81
C GLN A 22 2.65 8.03 2.13
N ASP A 23 2.90 9.12 1.40
CA ASP A 23 4.20 9.39 0.79
C ASP A 23 5.32 9.45 1.83
N GLU A 24 5.05 10.03 2.98
CA GLU A 24 6.04 10.22 4.05
C GLU A 24 6.24 8.97 4.92
N THR A 25 5.31 8.03 4.90
CA THR A 25 5.34 6.82 5.72
C THR A 25 5.53 5.56 4.87
N GLY A 26 4.46 4.95 4.41
CA GLY A 26 4.49 3.67 3.70
C GLY A 26 5.31 3.71 2.42
N ILE A 27 5.12 4.73 1.60
CA ILE A 27 5.81 4.83 0.31
C ILE A 27 7.33 4.99 0.52
N ALA A 28 7.73 5.79 1.51
CA ALA A 28 9.15 5.95 1.85
C ALA A 28 9.76 4.60 2.28
N ASP A 29 9.04 3.83 3.09
CA ASP A 29 9.49 2.51 3.53
C ASP A 29 9.56 1.51 2.38
N TYR A 30 8.60 1.53 1.45
CA TYR A 30 8.66 0.70 0.25
C TYR A 30 9.96 0.96 -0.51
N ARG A 31 10.24 2.24 -0.79
CA ARG A 31 11.44 2.64 -1.56
C ARG A 31 12.74 2.27 -0.86
N ASN A 32 12.74 2.25 0.47
CA ASN A 32 13.94 1.97 1.27
C ASN A 32 14.13 0.49 1.56
N THR A 33 13.19 -0.38 1.20
CA THR A 33 13.32 -1.81 1.43
C THR A 33 14.01 -2.47 0.23
N PRO A 34 15.15 -3.15 0.43
CA PRO A 34 15.80 -3.90 -0.64
C PRO A 34 14.84 -4.92 -1.27
N GLY A 35 14.88 -5.02 -2.60
CA GLY A 35 13.99 -5.91 -3.34
C GLY A 35 12.66 -5.28 -3.76
N ASN A 36 12.36 -4.06 -3.32
CA ASN A 36 11.23 -3.32 -3.87
C ASN A 36 11.57 -2.83 -5.27
N ARG A 37 10.66 -3.09 -6.23
CA ARG A 37 10.83 -2.71 -7.64
C ARG A 37 9.94 -1.57 -8.07
N GLY A 38 9.16 -1.03 -7.18
CA GLY A 38 8.30 0.10 -7.46
C GLY A 38 6.98 0.02 -6.70
N VAL A 39 6.28 1.14 -6.71
CA VAL A 39 4.99 1.28 -6.05
C VAL A 39 4.09 2.15 -6.93
N ILE A 40 2.81 1.78 -7.00
CA ILE A 40 1.78 2.56 -7.67
C ILE A 40 0.70 2.85 -6.64
N VAL A 41 0.36 4.12 -6.47
CA VAL A 41 -0.76 4.55 -5.64
C VAL A 41 -1.85 5.05 -6.56
N MET A 42 -3.04 4.49 -6.43
CA MET A 42 -4.20 4.85 -7.24
C MET A 42 -5.33 5.29 -6.32
N HIS A 43 -6.15 6.21 -6.77
CA HIS A 43 -7.33 6.60 -6.01
C HIS A 43 -8.48 6.94 -6.94
N ARG A 44 -9.69 6.77 -6.42
CA ARG A 44 -10.93 7.14 -7.13
C ARG A 44 -12.03 7.47 -6.13
N PRO A 45 -12.98 8.34 -6.51
CA PRO A 45 -14.15 8.57 -5.66
C PRO A 45 -15.07 7.35 -5.67
N VAL A 46 -15.58 7.01 -4.48
CA VAL A 46 -16.60 5.96 -4.29
C VAL A 46 -17.61 6.50 -3.27
N GLY A 47 -18.75 6.99 -3.75
CA GLY A 47 -19.72 7.65 -2.89
C GLY A 47 -19.11 8.91 -2.25
N GLU A 48 -19.15 9.00 -0.93
CA GLU A 48 -18.60 10.12 -0.16
C GLU A 48 -17.13 9.91 0.22
N LEU A 49 -16.57 8.77 -0.15
CA LEU A 49 -15.19 8.42 0.18
C LEU A 49 -14.30 8.47 -1.07
N VAL A 50 -13.01 8.49 -0.84
CA VAL A 50 -12.00 8.26 -1.86
C VAL A 50 -11.31 6.94 -1.52
N GLU A 51 -11.43 5.98 -2.43
CA GLU A 51 -10.74 4.69 -2.33
C GLU A 51 -9.29 4.88 -2.75
N VAL A 52 -8.37 4.34 -1.97
CA VAL A 52 -6.94 4.36 -2.26
C VAL A 52 -6.43 2.92 -2.33
N VAL A 53 -5.80 2.58 -3.45
CA VAL A 53 -5.20 1.27 -3.65
C VAL A 53 -3.71 1.44 -3.86
N THR A 54 -2.91 0.71 -3.09
CA THR A 54 -1.46 0.69 -3.20
C THR A 54 -1.03 -0.66 -3.77
N LEU A 55 -0.34 -0.60 -4.90
CA LEU A 55 0.30 -1.76 -5.52
C LEU A 55 1.80 -1.61 -5.36
N SER A 56 2.47 -2.67 -4.93
CA SER A 56 3.92 -2.68 -4.81
C SER A 56 4.49 -3.94 -5.45
N LEU A 57 5.65 -3.79 -6.10
CA LEU A 57 6.32 -4.87 -6.81
C LEU A 57 7.61 -5.24 -6.09
N TRP A 58 7.87 -6.53 -5.99
CA TRP A 58 8.94 -7.10 -5.17
C TRP A 58 9.65 -8.22 -5.92
N ASP A 59 10.96 -8.36 -5.68
CA ASP A 59 11.76 -9.44 -6.27
C ASP A 59 11.20 -10.82 -5.93
N ASP A 60 10.85 -11.02 -4.66
CA ASP A 60 10.36 -12.29 -4.11
C ASP A 60 9.60 -12.06 -2.81
N MET A 61 9.12 -13.12 -2.21
CA MET A 61 8.38 -13.04 -0.95
C MET A 61 9.28 -12.69 0.24
N ASP A 62 10.55 -13.01 0.19
CA ASP A 62 11.49 -12.60 1.25
C ASP A 62 11.63 -11.09 1.32
N ALA A 63 11.66 -10.42 0.17
CA ALA A 63 11.66 -8.96 0.10
C ALA A 63 10.36 -8.37 0.67
N VAL A 64 9.20 -8.98 0.38
CA VAL A 64 7.93 -8.57 0.98
C VAL A 64 7.98 -8.69 2.50
N LYS A 65 8.52 -9.78 3.03
CA LYS A 65 8.64 -9.98 4.49
C LYS A 65 9.60 -9.00 5.14
N ALA A 66 10.62 -8.57 4.45
CA ALA A 66 11.53 -7.54 4.94
C ALA A 66 10.81 -6.22 5.20
N PHE A 67 9.79 -5.91 4.40
CA PHE A 67 8.93 -4.75 4.59
C PHE A 67 7.79 -5.02 5.58
N ALA A 68 7.03 -6.10 5.36
CA ALA A 68 5.75 -6.35 6.03
C ALA A 68 5.86 -7.13 7.33
N GLY A 69 6.99 -7.80 7.58
CA GLY A 69 7.18 -8.68 8.73
C GLY A 69 6.91 -10.14 8.39
N ASP A 70 6.96 -11.00 9.42
CA ASP A 70 6.89 -12.45 9.25
C ASP A 70 5.53 -12.94 8.73
N ASP A 71 4.46 -12.19 8.96
CA ASP A 71 3.14 -12.46 8.40
C ASP A 71 2.83 -11.43 7.32
N PRO A 72 3.22 -11.69 6.06
CA PRO A 72 3.11 -10.68 4.99
C PRO A 72 1.66 -10.40 4.57
N GLU A 73 0.71 -11.24 4.95
CA GLU A 73 -0.70 -11.01 4.65
C GLU A 73 -1.34 -9.98 5.55
N VAL A 74 -0.74 -9.70 6.71
CA VAL A 74 -1.23 -8.64 7.59
C VAL A 74 -0.76 -7.29 7.08
N ALA A 75 -1.68 -6.34 6.95
CA ALA A 75 -1.37 -4.99 6.51
C ALA A 75 -0.51 -4.27 7.55
N ARG A 76 0.39 -3.40 7.07
CA ARG A 76 1.24 -2.59 7.93
C ARG A 76 0.64 -1.18 8.02
N PHE A 77 0.40 -0.73 9.26
CA PHE A 77 -0.12 0.59 9.53
C PHE A 77 0.92 1.48 10.21
N TYR A 78 0.72 2.78 10.11
CA TYR A 78 1.63 3.80 10.62
C TYR A 78 0.90 4.73 11.58
N PRO A 79 1.62 5.38 12.52
CA PRO A 79 1.02 6.41 13.35
C PRO A 79 0.38 7.49 12.48
N GLY A 80 -0.84 7.87 12.80
CA GLY A 80 -1.64 8.83 12.03
C GLY A 80 -2.64 8.21 11.06
N ASP A 81 -2.47 6.95 10.69
CA ASP A 81 -3.42 6.26 9.79
C ASP A 81 -4.83 6.23 10.37
N ASP A 82 -4.96 5.97 11.67
CA ASP A 82 -6.26 5.87 12.33
C ASP A 82 -7.08 7.16 12.24
N GLY A 83 -6.42 8.32 12.23
CA GLY A 83 -7.10 9.60 12.13
C GLY A 83 -7.56 9.95 10.73
N LEU A 84 -7.01 9.31 9.71
CA LEU A 84 -7.26 9.62 8.30
C LEU A 84 -8.09 8.54 7.59
N LEU A 85 -7.85 7.26 7.90
CA LEU A 85 -8.55 6.16 7.24
C LEU A 85 -9.97 5.97 7.79
N ALA A 86 -10.96 6.08 6.92
CA ALA A 86 -12.36 5.77 7.24
C ALA A 86 -12.63 4.27 7.11
N GLU A 87 -12.00 3.62 6.12
CA GLU A 87 -12.03 2.17 5.92
C GLU A 87 -10.62 1.69 5.62
N ARG A 88 -10.32 0.45 6.01
CA ARG A 88 -9.02 -0.16 5.68
C ARG A 88 -9.15 -1.67 5.63
N ASP A 89 -8.46 -2.27 4.67
CA ASP A 89 -8.24 -3.70 4.66
C ASP A 89 -7.20 -4.06 5.73
N GLY A 90 -7.51 -5.02 6.59
CA GLY A 90 -6.56 -5.53 7.59
C GLY A 90 -5.51 -6.44 6.98
N HIS A 91 -5.69 -6.85 5.73
CA HIS A 91 -4.82 -7.78 5.01
C HIS A 91 -4.41 -7.20 3.66
N ALA A 92 -3.28 -7.67 3.18
CA ALA A 92 -2.81 -7.40 1.83
C ALA A 92 -2.80 -8.69 1.03
N ASP A 93 -3.09 -8.58 -0.26
CA ASP A 93 -3.10 -9.71 -1.18
C ASP A 93 -1.79 -9.76 -1.97
N HIS A 94 -1.37 -10.97 -2.36
CA HIS A 94 -0.15 -11.16 -3.13
C HIS A 94 -0.44 -12.03 -4.35
N TRP A 95 0.20 -11.67 -5.46
CA TRP A 95 0.15 -12.40 -6.71
C TRP A 95 1.56 -12.64 -7.22
N THR A 96 1.79 -13.80 -7.81
CA THR A 96 2.98 -14.03 -8.61
C THR A 96 2.76 -13.37 -9.97
N VAL A 97 3.66 -12.48 -10.36
CA VAL A 97 3.59 -11.81 -11.66
C VAL A 97 4.07 -12.78 -12.73
N HIS A 98 3.21 -13.08 -13.71
CA HIS A 98 3.56 -13.93 -14.85
C HIS A 98 4.33 -13.14 -15.92
N SER A 99 3.85 -11.95 -16.23
CA SER A 99 4.48 -11.07 -17.22
C SER A 99 4.08 -9.62 -17.01
N SER A 100 4.91 -8.70 -17.45
CA SER A 100 4.63 -7.26 -17.41
C SER A 100 5.38 -6.57 -18.54
N ASP A 101 4.82 -5.43 -18.99
CA ASP A 101 5.36 -4.63 -20.10
C ASP A 101 5.93 -3.28 -19.64
N PHE A 102 6.20 -3.14 -18.38
CA PHE A 102 6.74 -1.88 -17.87
C PHE A 102 8.20 -1.72 -18.20
#